data_71b2ee507bf4024397834ad92efe0fe3
#
_entry.id   71b2ee507bf4024397834ad92efe0fe3
#
_cell.length_a   1.000
_cell.length_b   1.000
_cell.length_c   1.000
_cell.angle_alpha   90.00
_cell.angle_beta   90.00
_cell.angle_gamma   90.00
#
_symmetry.space_group_name_H-M   'P 1'
#
loop_
_entity.id
_entity.type
_entity.pdbx_description
1 polymer ?
#
loop_
_entity_poly.entity_id
_entity_poly.type
_entity_poly.pdbx_seq_one_letter_code
_entity_poly.pdbx_strand_id
1 'polypeptide(L)'
;MLEVKDAKIAVGGQTLAAGLSFMARDGQLTCITGPEGSGKTTLLRTLMGFLPIGSGYVSVDGELLTVKSSQAFRRMMAYLPQQIQQLRHQLMPVEAPVCEAETYGVWNALLPKAVVTEMPAPLSPEEIFLLVEQTLSDAKGKQIIIADEPAAHLTPELTLRLLQLLRDQADAGKTVLIASRRPLLVEHADLVIEMNQNT
;
A
#
# COMPACT_ATOMS: atom_id res chain seq x y z
N MET A 1 12.85 -11.17 4.77
CA MET A 1 13.81 -10.05 4.54
C MET A 1 13.70 -9.56 3.09
N LEU A 2 13.63 -8.22 2.85
CA LEU A 2 13.55 -7.60 1.51
C LEU A 2 14.80 -6.76 1.25
N GLU A 3 15.53 -7.05 0.17
CA GLU A 3 16.73 -6.34 -0.25
C GLU A 3 16.48 -5.57 -1.55
N VAL A 4 16.98 -4.35 -1.59
CA VAL A 4 17.03 -3.48 -2.79
C VAL A 4 18.48 -3.10 -3.03
N LYS A 5 18.99 -3.28 -4.24
CA LYS A 5 20.37 -2.96 -4.56
C LYS A 5 20.51 -2.23 -5.89
N ASP A 6 21.17 -1.07 -5.83
CA ASP A 6 21.46 -0.17 -6.95
C ASP A 6 20.23 0.12 -7.84
N ALA A 7 19.06 0.19 -7.17
CA ALA A 7 17.78 0.32 -7.85
C ALA A 7 17.62 1.71 -8.47
N LYS A 8 17.21 1.71 -9.74
CA LYS A 8 16.72 2.92 -10.43
C LYS A 8 15.21 2.83 -10.54
N ILE A 9 14.54 3.82 -9.97
CA ILE A 9 13.09 3.95 -10.03
C ILE A 9 12.76 5.08 -11.01
N ALA A 10 11.98 4.74 -12.04
CA ALA A 10 11.59 5.71 -13.07
C ALA A 10 10.13 5.49 -13.49
N VAL A 11 9.43 6.57 -13.83
CA VAL A 11 8.06 6.56 -14.37
C VAL A 11 7.97 7.60 -15.49
N GLY A 12 7.38 7.21 -16.62
CA GLY A 12 7.17 8.13 -17.75
C GLY A 12 8.47 8.75 -18.30
N GLY A 13 9.61 8.05 -18.18
CA GLY A 13 10.92 8.57 -18.58
C GLY A 13 11.62 9.45 -17.54
N GLN A 14 10.93 9.82 -16.47
CA GLN A 14 11.53 10.59 -15.37
C GLN A 14 12.14 9.65 -14.33
N THR A 15 13.40 9.87 -13.95
CA THR A 15 14.06 9.15 -12.87
C THR A 15 13.68 9.79 -11.53
N LEU A 16 13.07 9.01 -10.64
CA LEU A 16 12.66 9.44 -9.29
C LEU A 16 13.71 9.12 -8.24
N ALA A 17 14.43 8.00 -8.41
CA ALA A 17 15.56 7.63 -7.59
C ALA A 17 16.56 6.82 -8.41
N ALA A 18 17.85 6.95 -8.13
CA ALA A 18 18.93 6.21 -8.77
C ALA A 18 19.93 5.72 -7.73
N GLY A 19 20.41 4.47 -7.88
CA GLY A 19 21.40 3.88 -6.96
C GLY A 19 20.84 3.58 -5.56
N LEU A 20 19.52 3.43 -5.43
CA LEU A 20 18.89 3.16 -4.15
C LEU A 20 19.26 1.76 -3.66
N SER A 21 19.85 1.67 -2.48
CA SER A 21 20.25 0.40 -1.87
C SER A 21 19.87 0.39 -0.39
N PHE A 22 19.08 -0.61 0.04
CA PHE A 22 18.72 -0.83 1.43
C PHE A 22 18.26 -2.26 1.67
N MET A 23 18.18 -2.63 2.94
CA MET A 23 17.70 -3.92 3.37
C MET A 23 16.67 -3.74 4.49
N ALA A 24 15.42 -4.08 4.19
CA ALA A 24 14.36 -4.16 5.20
C ALA A 24 14.37 -5.57 5.80
N ARG A 25 14.70 -5.67 7.08
CA ARG A 25 14.85 -6.95 7.79
C ARG A 25 13.54 -7.38 8.43
N ASP A 26 13.42 -8.68 8.65
CA ASP A 26 12.34 -9.23 9.45
C ASP A 26 12.48 -8.72 10.89
N GLY A 27 11.35 -8.44 11.54
CA GLY A 27 11.34 -7.86 12.88
C GLY A 27 11.62 -6.35 12.92
N GLN A 28 11.71 -5.67 11.77
CA GLN A 28 11.99 -4.24 11.70
C GLN A 28 10.89 -3.44 11.01
N LEU A 29 10.65 -2.24 11.53
CA LEU A 29 9.84 -1.21 10.90
C LEU A 29 10.75 -0.30 10.07
N THR A 30 10.65 -0.39 8.75
CA THR A 30 11.37 0.45 7.81
C THR A 30 10.47 1.56 7.29
N CYS A 31 10.89 2.82 7.39
CA CYS A 31 10.15 3.97 6.89
C CYS A 31 10.84 4.61 5.69
N ILE A 32 10.11 4.72 4.58
CA ILE A 32 10.50 5.50 3.40
C ILE A 32 9.89 6.89 3.56
N THR A 33 10.72 7.92 3.64
CA THR A 33 10.28 9.30 3.77
C THR A 33 10.78 10.17 2.61
N GLY A 34 10.27 11.38 2.50
CA GLY A 34 10.64 12.33 1.46
C GLY A 34 9.47 13.22 1.06
N PRO A 35 9.71 14.28 0.30
CA PRO A 35 8.68 15.22 -0.11
C PRO A 35 7.58 14.57 -0.95
N GLU A 36 6.50 15.29 -1.16
CA GLU A 36 5.45 14.88 -2.09
C GLU A 36 6.03 14.81 -3.51
N GLY A 37 5.65 13.79 -4.28
CA GLY A 37 6.20 13.57 -5.61
C GLY A 37 7.58 12.92 -5.65
N SER A 38 8.26 12.65 -4.52
CA SER A 38 9.58 12.00 -4.50
C SER A 38 9.59 10.54 -4.97
N GLY A 39 8.42 9.94 -5.25
CA GLY A 39 8.33 8.59 -5.79
C GLY A 39 8.15 7.48 -4.74
N LYS A 40 7.79 7.77 -3.50
CA LYS A 40 7.56 6.76 -2.45
C LYS A 40 6.57 5.68 -2.86
N THR A 41 5.39 6.09 -3.34
CA THR A 41 4.36 5.16 -3.85
C THR A 41 4.88 4.36 -5.05
N THR A 42 5.66 5.01 -5.93
CA THR A 42 6.28 4.34 -7.08
C THR A 42 7.27 3.27 -6.63
N LEU A 43 8.12 3.59 -5.65
CA LEU A 43 9.03 2.64 -5.05
C LEU A 43 8.26 1.45 -4.46
N LEU A 44 7.23 1.69 -3.63
CA LEU A 44 6.42 0.60 -3.07
C LEU A 44 5.79 -0.27 -4.17
N ARG A 45 5.26 0.32 -5.24
CA ARG A 45 4.71 -0.41 -6.37
C ARG A 45 5.77 -1.23 -7.12
N THR A 46 6.99 -0.71 -7.23
CA THR A 46 8.12 -1.43 -7.82
C THR A 46 8.51 -2.62 -6.94
N LEU A 47 8.57 -2.45 -5.60
CA LEU A 47 8.84 -3.53 -4.66
C LEU A 47 7.79 -4.65 -4.68
N MET A 48 6.54 -4.31 -4.99
CA MET A 48 5.46 -5.28 -5.19
C MET A 48 5.44 -5.90 -6.61
N GLY A 49 6.34 -5.46 -7.50
CA GLY A 49 6.40 -5.94 -8.88
C GLY A 49 5.25 -5.49 -9.77
N PHE A 50 4.59 -4.36 -9.45
CA PHE A 50 3.62 -3.71 -10.32
C PHE A 50 4.28 -2.81 -11.36
N LEU A 51 5.46 -2.29 -11.05
CA LEU A 51 6.26 -1.46 -11.94
C LEU A 51 7.63 -2.10 -12.15
N PRO A 52 8.22 -1.96 -13.35
CA PRO A 52 9.55 -2.47 -13.62
C PRO A 52 10.60 -1.66 -12.87
N ILE A 53 11.68 -2.32 -12.47
CA ILE A 53 12.89 -1.67 -12.00
C ILE A 53 13.72 -1.21 -13.22
N GLY A 54 14.25 0.00 -13.20
CA GLY A 54 15.04 0.54 -14.33
C GLY A 54 16.46 -0.03 -14.40
N SER A 55 17.09 -0.27 -13.25
CA SER A 55 18.38 -0.98 -13.08
C SER A 55 18.48 -1.47 -11.65
N GLY A 56 19.50 -2.28 -11.34
CA GLY A 56 19.64 -2.94 -10.05
C GLY A 56 18.71 -4.11 -9.89
N TYR A 57 18.42 -4.49 -8.64
CA TYR A 57 17.50 -5.59 -8.36
C TYR A 57 16.76 -5.41 -7.01
N VAL A 58 15.67 -6.14 -6.91
CA VAL A 58 14.94 -6.38 -5.66
C VAL A 58 14.91 -7.88 -5.42
N SER A 59 15.15 -8.30 -4.19
CA SER A 59 15.02 -9.69 -3.80
C SER A 59 14.27 -9.83 -2.46
N VAL A 60 13.62 -10.95 -2.27
CA VAL A 60 13.01 -11.37 -1.01
C VAL A 60 13.58 -12.71 -0.66
N ASP A 61 14.23 -12.82 0.51
CA ASP A 61 14.89 -14.03 0.99
C ASP A 61 15.86 -14.65 -0.03
N GLY A 62 16.54 -13.78 -0.81
CA GLY A 62 17.49 -14.16 -1.84
C GLY A 62 16.87 -14.49 -3.20
N GLU A 63 15.56 -14.59 -3.31
CA GLU A 63 14.87 -14.75 -4.60
C GLU A 63 14.69 -13.39 -5.29
N LEU A 64 15.07 -13.30 -6.57
CA LEU A 64 14.94 -12.07 -7.35
C LEU A 64 13.49 -11.80 -7.75
N LEU A 65 13.08 -10.55 -7.58
CA LEU A 65 11.81 -10.07 -8.10
C LEU A 65 11.91 -9.89 -9.62
N THR A 66 11.17 -10.71 -10.32
CA THR A 66 11.05 -10.72 -11.78
C THR A 66 9.58 -10.68 -12.18
N VAL A 67 9.30 -10.49 -13.46
CA VAL A 67 7.91 -10.57 -13.97
C VAL A 67 7.28 -11.92 -13.64
N LYS A 68 8.07 -13.02 -13.71
CA LYS A 68 7.59 -14.38 -13.43
C LYS A 68 7.32 -14.61 -11.93
N SER A 69 8.19 -14.11 -11.04
CA SER A 69 8.08 -14.31 -9.60
C SER A 69 7.13 -13.28 -8.92
N SER A 70 6.82 -12.18 -9.58
CA SER A 70 6.05 -11.06 -8.98
C SER A 70 4.71 -11.48 -8.35
N GLN A 71 4.00 -12.43 -8.95
CA GLN A 71 2.75 -12.93 -8.39
C GLN A 71 2.96 -13.70 -7.09
N ALA A 72 4.03 -14.53 -7.01
CA ALA A 72 4.38 -15.24 -5.80
C ALA A 72 4.76 -14.28 -4.67
N PHE A 73 5.54 -13.24 -4.98
CA PHE A 73 5.92 -12.20 -4.02
C PHE A 73 4.69 -11.47 -3.47
N ARG A 74 3.74 -11.06 -4.33
CA ARG A 74 2.50 -10.40 -3.86
C ARG A 74 1.66 -11.28 -2.94
N ARG A 75 1.70 -12.60 -3.10
CA ARG A 75 1.01 -13.53 -2.18
C ARG A 75 1.59 -13.51 -0.76
N MET A 76 2.87 -13.19 -0.61
CA MET A 76 3.55 -13.04 0.69
C MET A 76 3.39 -11.65 1.30
N MET A 77 2.86 -10.68 0.54
CA MET A 77 2.73 -9.29 0.94
C MET A 77 1.30 -8.95 1.31
N ALA A 78 1.13 -8.10 2.32
CA ALA A 78 -0.09 -7.36 2.59
C ALA A 78 0.14 -5.90 2.22
N TYR A 79 -0.83 -5.26 1.59
CA TYR A 79 -0.71 -3.88 1.14
C TYR A 79 -1.82 -3.00 1.71
N LEU A 80 -1.43 -1.91 2.35
CA LEU A 80 -2.30 -0.83 2.80
C LEU A 80 -2.14 0.36 1.84
N PRO A 81 -3.10 0.64 0.96
CA PRO A 81 -3.02 1.75 0.02
C PRO A 81 -3.27 3.09 0.71
N GLN A 82 -2.71 4.17 0.15
CA GLN A 82 -2.94 5.53 0.62
C GLN A 82 -4.43 5.90 0.64
N GLN A 83 -5.18 5.45 -0.37
CA GLN A 83 -6.64 5.62 -0.44
C GLN A 83 -7.34 4.37 0.09
N ILE A 84 -7.34 4.22 1.40
CA ILE A 84 -7.91 3.03 2.06
C ILE A 84 -9.43 2.87 1.78
N GLN A 85 -10.11 3.95 1.41
CA GLN A 85 -11.51 3.92 0.98
C GLN A 85 -11.77 2.95 -0.17
N GLN A 86 -10.75 2.67 -0.99
CA GLN A 86 -10.84 1.67 -2.06
C GLN A 86 -11.00 0.25 -1.50
N LEU A 87 -10.56 -0.03 -0.28
CA LEU A 87 -10.74 -1.32 0.38
C LEU A 87 -12.17 -1.54 0.86
N ARG A 88 -12.96 -0.48 1.04
CA ARG A 88 -14.36 -0.58 1.47
C ARG A 88 -15.19 -1.49 0.57
N HIS A 89 -14.96 -1.43 -0.74
CA HIS A 89 -15.65 -2.29 -1.72
C HIS A 89 -15.22 -3.76 -1.64
N GLN A 90 -14.06 -4.05 -1.04
CA GLN A 90 -13.59 -5.43 -0.87
C GLN A 90 -14.09 -6.05 0.44
N LEU A 91 -14.40 -5.21 1.44
CA LEU A 91 -14.83 -5.64 2.78
C LEU A 91 -16.35 -5.63 2.96
N MET A 92 -17.07 -4.85 2.17
CA MET A 92 -18.52 -4.90 2.12
C MET A 92 -18.95 -5.63 0.85
N PRO A 93 -19.67 -6.77 0.96
CA PRO A 93 -20.35 -7.33 -0.20
C PRO A 93 -21.28 -6.23 -0.72
N VAL A 94 -21.02 -5.74 -1.92
CA VAL A 94 -22.02 -4.95 -2.63
C VAL A 94 -23.15 -5.95 -2.89
N GLU A 95 -24.24 -5.86 -2.14
CA GLU A 95 -25.47 -6.47 -2.56
C GLU A 95 -25.78 -5.86 -3.92
N ALA A 96 -25.51 -6.63 -4.97
CA ALA A 96 -25.91 -6.24 -6.30
C ALA A 96 -27.41 -5.96 -6.23
N PRO A 97 -27.90 -4.80 -6.68
CA PRO A 97 -29.32 -4.57 -6.74
C PRO A 97 -29.90 -5.72 -7.55
N VAL A 98 -30.76 -6.50 -6.92
CA VAL A 98 -31.54 -7.54 -7.60
C VAL A 98 -32.38 -6.77 -8.61
N CYS A 99 -31.95 -6.77 -9.87
CA CYS A 99 -32.81 -6.35 -10.96
C CYS A 99 -33.91 -7.40 -11.06
N GLU A 100 -35.03 -7.13 -10.42
CA GLU A 100 -36.26 -7.79 -10.81
C GLU A 100 -36.54 -7.38 -12.25
N ALA A 101 -36.14 -8.26 -13.17
CA ALA A 101 -36.45 -8.15 -14.57
C ALA A 101 -37.93 -8.45 -14.74
N GLU A 102 -38.81 -7.49 -14.52
CA GLU A 102 -40.11 -7.52 -15.12
C GLU A 102 -39.98 -7.13 -16.60
N THR A 103 -40.00 -8.15 -17.39
CA THR A 103 -40.21 -8.15 -18.83
C THR A 103 -41.31 -7.16 -19.22
N TYR A 104 -41.01 -6.15 -20.07
CA TYR A 104 -41.80 -5.78 -21.22
C TYR A 104 -41.17 -4.62 -22.01
N GLY A 105 -40.90 -4.97 -23.24
CA GLY A 105 -40.64 -4.23 -24.43
C GLY A 105 -40.60 -2.71 -24.42
N VAL A 106 -39.53 -2.15 -24.84
CA VAL A 106 -39.35 -1.15 -25.91
C VAL A 106 -37.88 -0.70 -25.85
N TRP A 107 -37.23 -0.68 -26.94
CA TRP A 107 -35.80 -0.40 -27.14
C TRP A 107 -35.27 0.95 -26.61
N ASN A 108 -36.09 1.75 -25.97
CA ASN A 108 -35.68 3.02 -25.32
C ASN A 108 -35.26 2.90 -23.84
N ALA A 109 -35.24 1.69 -23.29
CA ALA A 109 -34.80 1.45 -21.91
C ALA A 109 -33.30 1.01 -21.78
N LEU A 110 -32.55 1.06 -22.87
CA LEU A 110 -31.15 0.60 -22.93
C LEU A 110 -30.10 1.68 -22.64
N LEU A 111 -30.51 2.85 -22.23
CA LEU A 111 -29.58 3.73 -21.51
C LEU A 111 -29.73 3.39 -20.03
N PRO A 112 -28.70 2.83 -19.37
CA PRO A 112 -28.75 2.74 -17.93
C PRO A 112 -28.98 4.18 -17.45
N LYS A 113 -30.14 4.44 -16.81
CA LYS A 113 -30.26 5.62 -15.96
C LYS A 113 -29.03 5.54 -15.09
N ALA A 114 -28.11 6.48 -15.27
CA ALA A 114 -26.97 6.60 -14.39
C ALA A 114 -27.56 6.56 -12.98
N VAL A 115 -27.37 5.44 -12.30
CA VAL A 115 -27.60 5.39 -10.87
C VAL A 115 -26.58 6.39 -10.38
N VAL A 116 -27.05 7.58 -10.03
CA VAL A 116 -26.27 8.54 -9.26
C VAL A 116 -26.09 7.82 -7.93
N THR A 117 -25.09 6.94 -7.87
CA THR A 117 -24.60 6.43 -6.63
C THR A 117 -24.08 7.67 -5.92
N GLU A 118 -24.84 8.15 -4.96
CA GLU A 118 -24.36 9.15 -4.03
C GLU A 118 -22.96 8.70 -3.62
N MET A 119 -21.97 9.55 -3.90
CA MET A 119 -20.60 9.21 -3.49
C MET A 119 -20.67 8.97 -1.99
N PRO A 120 -20.26 7.78 -1.52
CA PRO A 120 -20.34 7.47 -0.11
C PRO A 120 -19.59 8.54 0.68
N ALA A 121 -20.19 9.02 1.76
CA ALA A 121 -19.58 10.02 2.62
C ALA A 121 -18.14 9.64 2.95
N PRO A 122 -17.21 10.61 3.02
CA PRO A 122 -15.82 10.33 3.39
C PRO A 122 -15.80 9.61 4.75
N LEU A 123 -14.93 8.60 4.86
CA LEU A 123 -14.78 7.85 6.09
C LEU A 123 -14.22 8.73 7.20
N SER A 124 -14.72 8.56 8.42
CA SER A 124 -14.13 9.15 9.61
C SER A 124 -12.74 8.56 9.90
N PRO A 125 -11.87 9.27 10.66
CA PRO A 125 -10.57 8.72 11.07
C PRO A 125 -10.68 7.38 11.79
N GLU A 126 -11.73 7.17 12.59
CA GLU A 126 -12.01 5.95 13.33
C GLU A 126 -12.38 4.80 12.37
N GLU A 127 -13.21 5.05 11.37
CA GLU A 127 -13.55 4.05 10.35
C GLU A 127 -12.33 3.67 9.52
N ILE A 128 -11.48 4.64 9.16
CA ILE A 128 -10.21 4.40 8.47
C ILE A 128 -9.31 3.51 9.33
N PHE A 129 -9.19 3.81 10.62
CA PHE A 129 -8.38 3.02 11.54
C PHE A 129 -8.88 1.58 11.66
N LEU A 130 -10.19 1.37 11.77
CA LEU A 130 -10.78 0.03 11.80
C LEU A 130 -10.47 -0.78 10.53
N LEU A 131 -10.51 -0.15 9.36
CA LEU A 131 -10.13 -0.82 8.10
C LEU A 131 -8.65 -1.21 8.08
N VAL A 132 -7.76 -0.35 8.60
CA VAL A 132 -6.34 -0.66 8.74
C VAL A 132 -6.14 -1.85 9.68
N GLU A 133 -6.75 -1.81 10.86
CA GLU A 133 -6.67 -2.86 11.86
C GLU A 133 -7.16 -4.21 11.30
N GLN A 134 -8.29 -4.21 10.61
CA GLN A 134 -8.83 -5.40 9.95
C GLN A 134 -7.86 -5.93 8.89
N THR A 135 -7.35 -5.06 8.01
CA THR A 135 -6.40 -5.46 6.96
C THR A 135 -5.12 -6.07 7.55
N LEU A 136 -4.59 -5.50 8.64
CA LEU A 136 -3.43 -6.06 9.34
C LEU A 136 -3.75 -7.38 10.04
N SER A 137 -4.96 -7.52 10.56
CA SER A 137 -5.43 -8.79 11.17
C SER A 137 -5.56 -9.90 10.14
N ASP A 138 -6.07 -9.58 8.94
CA ASP A 138 -6.20 -10.53 7.83
C ASP A 138 -4.84 -10.90 7.21
N ALA A 139 -3.80 -10.12 7.49
CA ALA A 139 -2.44 -10.36 7.04
C ALA A 139 -1.67 -11.43 7.86
N LYS A 140 -2.34 -12.30 8.64
CA LYS A 140 -1.68 -13.29 9.52
C LYS A 140 -0.72 -14.22 8.80
N GLY A 141 -1.04 -14.63 7.58
CA GLY A 141 -0.18 -15.50 6.76
C GLY A 141 0.82 -14.75 5.87
N LYS A 142 0.91 -13.42 5.97
CA LYS A 142 1.81 -12.60 5.16
C LYS A 142 3.12 -12.35 5.91
N GLN A 143 4.22 -12.40 5.16
CA GLN A 143 5.57 -12.17 5.70
C GLN A 143 5.97 -10.69 5.63
N ILE A 144 5.43 -9.96 4.66
CA ILE A 144 5.79 -8.58 4.40
C ILE A 144 4.54 -7.71 4.46
N ILE A 145 4.61 -6.59 5.16
CA ILE A 145 3.57 -5.56 5.21
C ILE A 145 4.11 -4.32 4.51
N ILE A 146 3.36 -3.83 3.54
CA ILE A 146 3.68 -2.59 2.82
C ILE A 146 2.53 -1.62 3.03
N ALA A 147 2.82 -0.42 3.51
CA ALA A 147 1.81 0.61 3.75
C ALA A 147 2.20 1.95 3.13
N ASP A 148 1.30 2.51 2.34
CA ASP A 148 1.49 3.79 1.66
C ASP A 148 0.70 4.89 2.36
N GLU A 149 1.40 5.80 3.06
CA GLU A 149 0.85 6.90 3.86
C GLU A 149 -0.31 6.45 4.80
N PRO A 150 -0.14 5.38 5.59
CA PRO A 150 -1.24 4.76 6.34
C PRO A 150 -1.85 5.67 7.42
N ALA A 151 -1.16 6.74 7.79
CA ALA A 151 -1.61 7.73 8.78
C ALA A 151 -2.16 9.01 8.15
N ALA A 152 -2.32 9.10 6.82
CA ALA A 152 -2.66 10.36 6.13
C ALA A 152 -3.93 11.04 6.68
N HIS A 153 -4.92 10.25 7.06
CA HIS A 153 -6.23 10.71 7.51
C HIS A 153 -6.54 10.37 8.97
N LEU A 154 -5.52 9.98 9.75
CA LEU A 154 -5.67 9.63 11.16
C LEU A 154 -5.38 10.82 12.07
N THR A 155 -6.04 10.85 13.23
CA THR A 155 -5.70 11.74 14.34
C THR A 155 -4.35 11.36 14.96
N PRO A 156 -3.72 12.23 15.75
CA PRO A 156 -2.47 11.88 16.45
C PRO A 156 -2.62 10.64 17.34
N GLU A 157 -3.75 10.49 18.05
CA GLU A 157 -4.02 9.36 18.93
C GLU A 157 -4.15 8.05 18.13
N LEU A 158 -4.86 8.09 17.00
CA LEU A 158 -5.00 6.94 16.11
C LEU A 158 -3.68 6.61 15.41
N THR A 159 -2.83 7.62 15.15
CA THR A 159 -1.49 7.41 14.60
C THR A 159 -0.59 6.67 15.59
N LEU A 160 -0.68 6.97 16.89
CA LEU A 160 0.03 6.21 17.93
C LEU A 160 -0.43 4.75 18.00
N ARG A 161 -1.74 4.53 17.93
CA ARG A 161 -2.29 3.16 17.89
C ARG A 161 -1.87 2.41 16.63
N LEU A 162 -1.83 3.09 15.47
CA LEU A 162 -1.30 2.51 14.24
C LEU A 162 0.17 2.12 14.38
N LEU A 163 1.00 3.00 14.96
CA LEU A 163 2.41 2.70 15.22
C LEU A 163 2.54 1.43 16.06
N GLN A 164 1.75 1.30 17.13
CA GLN A 164 1.76 0.10 17.97
C GLN A 164 1.39 -1.16 17.15
N LEU A 165 0.33 -1.10 16.35
CA LEU A 165 -0.07 -2.23 15.49
C LEU A 165 1.03 -2.62 14.50
N LEU A 166 1.73 -1.65 13.89
CA LEU A 166 2.84 -1.92 12.98
C LEU A 166 4.04 -2.53 13.72
N ARG A 167 4.31 -2.07 14.95
CA ARG A 167 5.34 -2.66 15.80
C ARG A 167 5.00 -4.10 16.19
N ASP A 168 3.78 -4.37 16.61
CA ASP A 168 3.32 -5.73 16.92
C ASP A 168 3.50 -6.69 15.73
N GLN A 169 3.30 -6.20 14.50
CA GLN A 169 3.57 -7.00 13.30
C GLN A 169 5.07 -7.24 13.08
N ALA A 170 5.91 -6.23 13.33
CA ALA A 170 7.36 -6.38 13.25
C ALA A 170 7.85 -7.37 14.34
N ASP A 171 7.40 -7.20 15.59
CA ASP A 171 7.75 -8.08 16.72
C ASP A 171 7.30 -9.54 16.47
N ALA A 172 6.24 -9.73 15.70
CA ALA A 172 5.82 -11.05 15.20
C ALA A 172 6.75 -11.61 14.10
N GLY A 173 7.86 -10.95 13.80
CA GLY A 173 8.89 -11.41 12.85
C GLY A 173 8.61 -11.03 11.40
N LYS A 174 7.66 -10.14 11.11
CA LYS A 174 7.40 -9.68 9.76
C LYS A 174 8.32 -8.55 9.33
N THR A 175 8.57 -8.43 8.03
CA THR A 175 9.20 -7.23 7.44
C THR A 175 8.10 -6.18 7.27
N VAL A 176 8.21 -5.04 7.96
CA VAL A 176 7.22 -3.94 7.86
C VAL A 176 7.88 -2.75 7.14
N LEU A 177 7.30 -2.37 6.01
CA LEU A 177 7.76 -1.27 5.17
C LEU A 177 6.64 -0.24 5.01
N ILE A 178 6.89 0.99 5.45
CA ILE A 178 5.91 2.08 5.33
C ILE A 178 6.49 3.24 4.53
N ALA A 179 5.65 3.89 3.72
CA ALA A 179 5.95 5.22 3.20
C ALA A 179 5.20 6.23 4.05
N SER A 180 5.91 7.19 4.66
CA SER A 180 5.25 8.22 5.47
C SER A 180 6.07 9.49 5.60
N ARG A 181 5.36 10.60 5.75
CA ARG A 181 5.91 11.92 6.11
C ARG A 181 5.60 12.31 7.56
N ARG A 182 4.83 11.50 8.27
CA ARG A 182 4.46 11.76 9.66
C ARG A 182 5.69 11.61 10.57
N PRO A 183 6.11 12.68 11.30
CA PRO A 183 7.30 12.63 12.15
C PRO A 183 7.26 11.44 13.11
N LEU A 184 6.11 11.19 13.75
CA LEU A 184 5.92 10.11 14.69
C LEU A 184 6.31 8.73 14.11
N LEU A 185 5.94 8.44 12.85
CA LEU A 185 6.26 7.17 12.20
C LEU A 185 7.73 7.12 11.76
N VAL A 186 8.28 8.26 11.34
CA VAL A 186 9.70 8.36 10.92
C VAL A 186 10.63 8.19 12.12
N GLU A 187 10.37 8.88 13.23
CA GLU A 187 11.20 8.87 14.44
C GLU A 187 11.22 7.50 15.14
N HIS A 188 10.14 6.72 14.98
CA HIS A 188 10.02 5.40 15.61
C HIS A 188 10.34 4.25 14.64
N ALA A 189 10.83 4.53 13.44
CA ALA A 189 11.28 3.49 12.51
C ALA A 189 12.71 3.03 12.87
N ASP A 190 12.98 1.72 12.69
CA ASP A 190 14.31 1.16 12.92
C ASP A 190 15.28 1.51 11.79
N LEU A 191 14.74 1.69 10.57
CA LEU A 191 15.47 2.13 9.40
C LEU A 191 14.67 3.21 8.68
N VAL A 192 15.29 4.34 8.40
CA VAL A 192 14.70 5.43 7.62
C VAL A 192 15.43 5.56 6.28
N ILE A 193 14.66 5.61 5.20
CA ILE A 193 15.16 5.78 3.83
C ILE A 193 14.61 7.08 3.31
N GLU A 194 15.49 8.04 3.04
CA GLU A 194 15.11 9.34 2.48
C GLU A 194 15.12 9.30 0.96
N MET A 195 13.97 9.60 0.36
CA MET A 195 13.84 9.82 -1.08
C MET A 195 13.89 11.31 -1.37
N ASN A 196 15.02 11.77 -1.87
CA ASN A 196 15.18 13.15 -2.32
C ASN A 196 14.70 13.25 -3.78
N GLN A 197 14.04 14.37 -4.12
CA GLN A 197 13.81 14.71 -5.52
C GLN A 197 15.19 14.96 -6.14
N ASN A 198 15.58 14.14 -7.11
CA ASN A 198 16.72 14.47 -7.95
C ASN A 198 16.32 15.69 -8.77
N THR A 199 16.87 16.84 -8.40
CA THR A 199 16.87 18.07 -9.20
C THR A 199 17.63 17.85 -10.49
#